data_292f15471d784c610709035c7de5a4be
#
_entry.id   292f15471d784c610709035c7de5a4be
#
_cell.length_a   1.000
_cell.length_b   1.000
_cell.length_c   1.000
_cell.angle_alpha   90.00
_cell.angle_beta   90.00
_cell.angle_gamma   90.00
#
_symmetry.space_group_name_H-M   'P 1'
#
loop_
_entity.id
_entity.type
_entity.pdbx_description
1 polymer ?
#
loop_
_entity_poly.entity_id
_entity_poly.type
_entity_poly.pdbx_seq_one_letter_code
_entity_poly.pdbx_strand_id
1 'polypeptide(L)'
;MTPVTPPLPDDAPAEVLDRAGAEPRRPAADPTLGIAVAPAPPDERAHRIVTVGDSLTHGFQSAAIYNTDLSYGAIIAHELGWSDRFRFPRYPGLGGLPLNIEFLLRELELRFGSSFSPLEVPLAALRARSLMNDVEEYWERGPGAVVPNVTGFNHALAVFAWDLYDARNNTFASCRQFAADPTNNLLIPLVDNAPSRAALRVYPH
;
A
#
# COMPACT_ATOMS: atom_id res chain seq x y z
N MET A 1 8.29 7.68 16.54
CA MET A 1 6.95 8.02 16.04
C MET A 1 6.05 6.89 16.46
N THR A 2 5.09 7.13 17.31
CA THR A 2 4.05 6.14 17.65
C THR A 2 3.30 5.81 16.38
N PRO A 3 3.11 4.53 16.03
CA PRO A 3 2.28 4.16 14.90
C PRO A 3 0.87 4.71 15.15
N VAL A 4 0.40 5.58 14.27
CA VAL A 4 -0.99 6.02 14.28
C VAL A 4 -1.78 4.87 13.67
N THR A 5 -2.31 4.01 14.52
CA THR A 5 -3.31 3.04 14.08
C THR A 5 -4.51 3.84 13.58
N PRO A 6 -4.94 3.68 12.32
CA PRO A 6 -6.14 4.36 11.86
C PRO A 6 -7.31 3.95 12.75
N PRO A 7 -8.24 4.87 13.05
CA PRO A 7 -9.41 4.52 13.82
C PRO A 7 -10.17 3.40 13.10
N LEU A 8 -10.43 2.32 13.82
CA LEU A 8 -11.29 1.25 13.33
C LEU A 8 -12.71 1.80 13.17
N PRO A 9 -13.49 1.28 12.21
CA PRO A 9 -14.89 1.67 12.09
C PRO A 9 -15.65 1.44 13.39
N ASP A 10 -16.58 2.34 13.71
CA ASP A 10 -17.39 2.26 14.94
C ASP A 10 -18.24 0.98 15.05
N ASP A 11 -18.48 0.32 13.90
CA ASP A 11 -19.22 -0.93 13.77
C ASP A 11 -18.31 -2.18 13.74
N ALA A 12 -17.02 -2.03 14.00
CA ALA A 12 -16.11 -3.16 14.05
C ALA A 12 -16.52 -4.13 15.20
N PRO A 13 -16.55 -5.46 14.93
CA PRO A 13 -16.83 -6.44 15.97
C PRO A 13 -15.89 -6.31 17.17
N ALA A 14 -16.41 -6.49 18.37
CA ALA A 14 -15.62 -6.37 19.61
C ALA A 14 -14.33 -7.21 19.60
N GLU A 15 -14.39 -8.42 19.02
CA GLU A 15 -13.23 -9.30 18.87
C GLU A 15 -12.12 -8.67 17.99
N VAL A 16 -12.47 -7.86 17.00
CA VAL A 16 -11.51 -7.14 16.15
C VAL A 16 -10.88 -6.00 16.93
N LEU A 17 -11.69 -5.26 17.69
CA LEU A 17 -11.21 -4.18 18.54
C LEU A 17 -10.25 -4.68 19.62
N ASP A 18 -10.60 -5.78 20.28
CA ASP A 18 -9.76 -6.41 21.31
C ASP A 18 -8.42 -6.87 20.72
N ARG A 19 -8.44 -7.48 19.53
CA ARG A 19 -7.21 -7.91 18.84
C ARG A 19 -6.36 -6.75 18.38
N ALA A 20 -6.96 -5.69 17.89
CA ALA A 20 -6.23 -4.48 17.44
C ALA A 20 -5.56 -3.74 18.62
N GLY A 21 -6.14 -3.84 19.83
CA GLY A 21 -5.57 -3.28 21.05
C GLY A 21 -4.58 -4.20 21.78
N ALA A 22 -4.43 -5.45 21.34
CA ALA A 22 -3.55 -6.40 21.99
C ALA A 22 -2.06 -6.07 21.78
N GLU A 23 -1.26 -6.33 22.80
CA GLU A 23 0.20 -6.21 22.68
C GLU A 23 0.75 -7.22 21.65
N PRO A 24 1.75 -6.82 20.85
CA PRO A 24 2.38 -7.71 19.89
C PRO A 24 2.94 -8.98 20.55
N ARG A 25 2.66 -10.12 19.96
CA ARG A 25 3.17 -11.40 20.44
C ARG A 25 4.66 -11.56 20.15
N ARG A 26 5.39 -12.05 21.12
CA ARG A 26 6.79 -12.42 20.87
C ARG A 26 6.85 -13.70 20.04
N PRO A 27 7.83 -13.82 19.11
CA PRO A 27 8.04 -15.06 18.39
C PRO A 27 8.29 -16.20 19.35
N ALA A 28 7.52 -17.26 19.25
CA ALA A 28 7.78 -18.51 19.97
C ALA A 28 8.25 -19.55 18.95
N ALA A 29 9.18 -20.41 19.35
CA ALA A 29 9.50 -21.59 18.57
C ALA A 29 8.23 -22.44 18.46
N ASP A 30 7.81 -22.76 17.25
CA ASP A 30 6.68 -23.64 17.03
C ASP A 30 7.14 -25.09 16.96
N PRO A 31 6.94 -25.88 18.05
CA PRO A 31 7.39 -27.27 18.08
C PRO A 31 6.58 -28.16 17.13
N THR A 32 5.44 -27.67 16.58
CA THR A 32 4.56 -28.48 15.71
C THR A 32 5.09 -28.64 14.31
N LEU A 33 5.98 -27.76 13.88
CA LEU A 33 6.60 -27.84 12.55
C LEU A 33 7.72 -28.87 12.45
N GLY A 34 8.18 -29.43 13.57
CA GLY A 34 9.22 -30.44 13.60
C GLY A 34 10.57 -29.99 13.00
N ILE A 35 10.73 -28.72 12.70
CA ILE A 35 11.95 -28.14 12.15
C ILE A 35 12.76 -27.61 13.31
N ALA A 36 13.90 -28.25 13.59
CA ALA A 36 14.88 -27.70 14.51
C ALA A 36 15.52 -26.48 13.85
N VAL A 37 15.06 -25.31 14.21
CA VAL A 37 15.73 -24.06 13.83
C VAL A 37 16.97 -23.93 14.72
N ALA A 38 18.15 -23.98 14.11
CA ALA A 38 19.39 -23.73 14.86
C ALA A 38 19.30 -22.34 15.52
N PRO A 39 19.64 -22.21 16.81
CA PRO A 39 19.69 -20.91 17.44
C PRO A 39 20.63 -19.98 16.67
N ALA A 40 20.18 -18.77 16.39
CA ALA A 40 21.03 -17.78 15.76
C ALA A 40 22.25 -17.52 16.66
N PRO A 41 23.45 -17.35 16.09
CA PRO A 41 24.62 -16.96 16.85
C PRO A 41 24.35 -15.72 17.71
N PRO A 42 24.85 -15.65 18.95
CA PRO A 42 24.47 -14.63 19.93
C PRO A 42 24.85 -13.18 19.55
N ASP A 43 25.71 -13.00 18.59
CA ASP A 43 26.15 -11.71 18.05
C ASP A 43 25.45 -11.32 16.74
N GLU A 44 24.57 -12.16 16.22
CA GLU A 44 23.94 -11.91 14.94
C GLU A 44 22.54 -11.34 15.05
N ARG A 45 22.51 -10.21 14.41
CA ARG A 45 21.40 -9.53 13.74
C ARG A 45 20.03 -10.10 14.08
N ALA A 46 19.32 -9.36 14.90
CA ALA A 46 17.91 -9.58 15.15
C ALA A 46 17.20 -10.09 13.88
N HIS A 47 16.32 -11.07 14.06
CA HIS A 47 15.50 -11.66 13.01
C HIS A 47 15.04 -10.60 12.00
N ARG A 48 15.15 -10.91 10.72
CA ARG A 48 14.76 -10.01 9.63
C ARG A 48 13.61 -10.64 8.88
N ILE A 49 12.57 -9.86 8.67
CA ILE A 49 11.51 -10.20 7.75
C ILE A 49 11.73 -9.35 6.50
N VAL A 50 11.72 -10.01 5.35
CA VAL A 50 11.61 -9.38 4.04
C VAL A 50 10.46 -10.08 3.32
N THR A 51 9.52 -9.31 2.81
CA THR A 51 8.42 -9.83 2.01
C THR A 51 8.67 -9.47 0.55
N VAL A 52 8.54 -10.46 -0.33
CA VAL A 52 8.69 -10.31 -1.78
C VAL A 52 7.43 -10.84 -2.43
N GLY A 53 6.89 -10.13 -3.39
CA GLY A 53 5.68 -10.57 -4.09
C GLY A 53 5.02 -9.47 -4.91
N ASP A 54 3.77 -9.69 -5.17
CA ASP A 54 2.91 -8.86 -6.00
C ASP A 54 1.90 -8.01 -5.20
N SER A 55 0.69 -7.88 -5.73
CA SER A 55 -0.39 -7.08 -5.20
C SER A 55 -0.78 -7.42 -3.76
N LEU A 56 -0.91 -8.71 -3.41
CA LEU A 56 -1.27 -9.14 -2.05
C LEU A 56 -0.18 -8.77 -1.04
N THR A 57 1.06 -9.00 -1.41
CA THR A 57 2.23 -8.67 -0.57
C THR A 57 2.39 -7.17 -0.40
N HIS A 58 2.02 -6.40 -1.42
CA HIS A 58 2.09 -4.94 -1.39
C HIS A 58 0.98 -4.29 -0.56
N GLY A 59 -0.11 -5.03 -0.26
CA GLY A 59 -1.29 -4.48 0.40
C GLY A 59 -2.27 -3.81 -0.57
N PHE A 60 -2.36 -4.33 -1.82
CA PHE A 60 -3.29 -3.83 -2.82
C PHE A 60 -4.72 -4.22 -2.46
N GLN A 61 -5.61 -3.22 -2.37
CA GLN A 61 -7.03 -3.40 -2.09
C GLN A 61 -7.84 -2.26 -2.71
N SER A 62 -9.10 -2.51 -3.02
CA SER A 62 -10.00 -1.50 -3.61
C SER A 62 -9.40 -0.81 -4.85
N ALA A 63 -8.67 -1.57 -5.68
CA ALA A 63 -7.94 -1.14 -6.88
C ALA A 63 -6.81 -0.13 -6.62
N ALA A 64 -6.28 -0.06 -5.39
CA ALA A 64 -5.15 0.83 -5.06
C ALA A 64 -4.23 0.25 -3.99
N ILE A 65 -3.05 0.86 -3.86
CA ILE A 65 -2.14 0.68 -2.74
C ILE A 65 -2.21 1.94 -1.88
N TYR A 66 -2.64 1.80 -0.63
CA TYR A 66 -2.69 2.91 0.31
C TYR A 66 -2.37 2.51 1.74
N ASN A 67 -2.91 1.37 2.22
CA ASN A 67 -2.70 0.86 3.57
C ASN A 67 -1.59 -0.19 3.60
N THR A 68 -0.39 0.18 3.20
CA THR A 68 0.78 -0.74 3.19
C THR A 68 1.21 -1.18 4.58
N ASP A 69 0.86 -0.42 5.60
CA ASP A 69 0.99 -0.76 7.02
C ASP A 69 0.03 -1.89 7.47
N LEU A 70 -1.01 -2.16 6.69
CA LEU A 70 -1.92 -3.31 6.89
C LEU A 70 -1.62 -4.47 5.92
N SER A 71 -0.51 -4.42 5.18
CA SER A 71 -0.04 -5.60 4.44
C SER A 71 0.29 -6.74 5.40
N TYR A 72 0.15 -7.98 4.97
CA TYR A 72 0.42 -9.13 5.84
C TYR A 72 1.85 -9.10 6.41
N GLY A 73 2.81 -8.60 5.65
CA GLY A 73 4.19 -8.44 6.12
C GLY A 73 4.31 -7.44 7.28
N ALA A 74 3.58 -6.33 7.19
CA ALA A 74 3.54 -5.33 8.26
C ALA A 74 2.79 -5.85 9.49
N ILE A 75 1.69 -6.60 9.30
CA ILE A 75 0.94 -7.24 10.38
C ILE A 75 1.81 -8.27 11.11
N ILE A 76 2.53 -9.14 10.37
CA ILE A 76 3.46 -10.10 10.98
C ILE A 76 4.55 -9.35 11.76
N ALA A 77 5.13 -8.31 11.21
CA ALA A 77 6.13 -7.50 11.90
C ALA A 77 5.57 -6.85 13.18
N HIS A 78 4.32 -6.41 13.15
CA HIS A 78 3.62 -5.89 14.33
C HIS A 78 3.47 -6.97 15.41
N GLU A 79 2.96 -8.15 15.07
CA GLU A 79 2.78 -9.29 15.96
C GLU A 79 4.10 -9.76 16.61
N LEU A 80 5.21 -9.57 15.90
CA LEU A 80 6.55 -9.89 16.41
C LEU A 80 7.20 -8.75 17.21
N GLY A 81 6.53 -7.62 17.37
CA GLY A 81 7.06 -6.43 18.06
C GLY A 81 8.12 -5.69 17.24
N TRP A 82 8.09 -5.77 15.92
CA TRP A 82 9.10 -5.18 15.02
C TRP A 82 8.56 -4.03 14.15
N SER A 83 7.42 -3.48 14.47
CA SER A 83 6.78 -2.39 13.70
C SER A 83 7.73 -1.23 13.40
N ASP A 84 8.55 -0.83 14.38
CA ASP A 84 9.50 0.28 14.23
C ASP A 84 10.71 -0.06 13.34
N ARG A 85 10.91 -1.35 13.04
CA ARG A 85 12.04 -1.85 12.28
C ARG A 85 11.66 -2.35 10.90
N PHE A 86 10.36 -2.60 10.66
CA PHE A 86 9.85 -3.05 9.38
C PHE A 86 9.50 -1.84 8.52
N ARG A 87 10.26 -1.63 7.45
CA ARG A 87 10.08 -0.51 6.54
C ARG A 87 9.30 -0.95 5.31
N PHE A 88 8.34 -0.15 4.92
CA PHE A 88 7.51 -0.34 3.75
C PHE A 88 7.24 1.00 3.06
N PRO A 89 7.03 0.99 1.71
CA PRO A 89 6.71 2.22 0.99
C PRO A 89 5.34 2.75 1.41
N ARG A 90 5.17 4.07 1.40
CA ARG A 90 3.91 4.74 1.72
C ARG A 90 3.36 5.46 0.50
N TYR A 91 2.04 5.49 0.40
CA TYR A 91 1.30 6.10 -0.69
C TYR A 91 0.30 7.13 -0.15
N PRO A 92 0.79 8.25 0.42
CA PRO A 92 -0.07 9.27 0.99
C PRO A 92 -0.82 10.03 -0.10
N GLY A 93 -2.01 10.52 0.26
CA GLY A 93 -2.82 11.40 -0.58
C GLY A 93 -3.85 10.66 -1.45
N LEU A 94 -4.97 11.27 -1.62
CA LEU A 94 -6.09 10.92 -2.50
C LEU A 94 -6.42 9.42 -2.60
N GLY A 95 -6.36 8.70 -1.47
CA GLY A 95 -6.73 7.29 -1.39
C GLY A 95 -5.73 6.30 -1.96
N GLY A 96 -4.51 6.70 -2.29
CA GLY A 96 -3.46 5.81 -2.77
C GLY A 96 -3.31 5.75 -4.30
N LEU A 97 -2.52 4.79 -4.79
CA LEU A 97 -2.11 4.64 -6.19
C LEU A 97 -2.66 3.32 -6.77
N PRO A 98 -3.28 3.26 -7.96
CA PRO A 98 -3.62 4.35 -8.86
C PRO A 98 -4.94 5.06 -8.53
N LEU A 99 -6.02 4.33 -8.26
CA LEU A 99 -7.35 4.85 -7.99
C LEU A 99 -8.06 3.96 -6.99
N ASN A 100 -8.27 4.43 -5.79
CA ASN A 100 -9.00 3.73 -4.76
C ASN A 100 -10.51 3.87 -4.94
N ILE A 101 -11.18 2.76 -5.28
CA ILE A 101 -12.63 2.73 -5.48
C ILE A 101 -13.36 3.06 -4.16
N GLU A 102 -12.85 2.59 -3.03
CA GLU A 102 -13.44 2.89 -1.72
C GLU A 102 -13.37 4.39 -1.43
N PHE A 103 -12.23 5.03 -1.68
CA PHE A 103 -12.09 6.49 -1.54
C PHE A 103 -13.12 7.23 -2.41
N LEU A 104 -13.25 6.81 -3.68
CA LEU A 104 -14.22 7.41 -4.60
C LEU A 104 -15.66 7.27 -4.08
N LEU A 105 -16.04 6.08 -3.63
CA LEU A 105 -17.38 5.82 -3.12
C LEU A 105 -17.66 6.60 -1.84
N ARG A 106 -16.70 6.68 -0.91
CA ARG A 106 -16.85 7.47 0.32
C ARG A 106 -17.04 8.97 0.03
N GLU A 107 -16.28 9.51 -0.90
CA GLU A 107 -16.43 10.91 -1.32
C GLU A 107 -17.80 11.18 -1.95
N LEU A 108 -18.33 10.24 -2.71
CA LEU A 108 -19.68 10.34 -3.27
C LEU A 108 -20.74 10.20 -2.18
N GLU A 109 -20.57 9.26 -1.25
CA GLU A 109 -21.49 9.07 -0.13
C GLU A 109 -21.54 10.30 0.79
N LEU A 110 -20.41 10.90 1.11
CA LEU A 110 -20.34 12.12 1.91
C LEU A 110 -21.10 13.28 1.27
N ARG A 111 -21.19 13.32 -0.05
CA ARG A 111 -21.85 14.41 -0.78
C ARG A 111 -23.31 14.16 -1.08
N PHE A 112 -23.67 12.93 -1.39
CA PHE A 112 -24.99 12.56 -1.91
C PHE A 112 -25.77 11.61 -0.97
N GLY A 113 -25.14 11.12 0.09
CA GLY A 113 -25.70 10.08 0.95
C GLY A 113 -25.51 8.66 0.40
N SER A 114 -26.08 7.68 1.07
CA SER A 114 -25.94 6.25 0.75
C SER A 114 -26.74 5.78 -0.47
N SER A 115 -27.54 6.66 -1.08
CA SER A 115 -28.34 6.36 -2.27
C SER A 115 -28.48 7.58 -3.16
N PHE A 116 -28.54 7.36 -4.47
CA PHE A 116 -28.74 8.41 -5.46
C PHE A 116 -30.18 8.41 -5.98
N SER A 117 -30.81 9.55 -6.02
CA SER A 117 -32.01 9.73 -6.82
C SER A 117 -31.64 9.78 -8.32
N PRO A 118 -32.56 9.46 -9.24
CA PRO A 118 -32.29 9.55 -10.69
C PRO A 118 -31.79 10.92 -11.15
N LEU A 119 -32.19 12.00 -10.45
CA LEU A 119 -31.77 13.36 -10.75
C LEU A 119 -30.34 13.67 -10.29
N GLU A 120 -29.84 12.95 -9.30
CA GLU A 120 -28.48 13.13 -8.76
C GLU A 120 -27.42 12.33 -9.52
N VAL A 121 -27.80 11.27 -10.24
CA VAL A 121 -26.87 10.42 -10.99
C VAL A 121 -25.95 11.23 -11.91
N PRO A 122 -26.41 12.20 -12.72
CA PRO A 122 -25.50 12.99 -13.54
C PRO A 122 -24.51 13.83 -12.73
N LEU A 123 -24.94 14.38 -11.59
CA LEU A 123 -24.07 15.17 -10.71
C LEU A 123 -23.05 14.29 -10.01
N ALA A 124 -23.45 13.10 -9.57
CA ALA A 124 -22.54 12.11 -8.99
C ALA A 124 -21.47 11.65 -10.00
N ALA A 125 -21.89 11.42 -11.26
CA ALA A 125 -20.95 11.06 -12.33
C ALA A 125 -19.93 12.18 -12.62
N LEU A 126 -20.38 13.45 -12.65
CA LEU A 126 -19.49 14.59 -12.80
C LEU A 126 -18.51 14.72 -11.63
N ARG A 127 -18.99 14.51 -10.40
CA ARG A 127 -18.13 14.53 -9.21
C ARG A 127 -17.11 13.38 -9.22
N ALA A 128 -17.55 12.18 -9.56
CA ALA A 128 -16.65 11.03 -9.72
C ALA A 128 -15.53 11.33 -10.72
N ARG A 129 -15.89 11.88 -11.90
CA ARG A 129 -14.90 12.29 -12.90
C ARG A 129 -13.94 13.35 -12.38
N SER A 130 -14.43 14.34 -11.63
CA SER A 130 -13.57 15.36 -11.01
C SER A 130 -12.58 14.73 -10.03
N LEU A 131 -13.03 13.82 -9.16
CA LEU A 131 -12.16 13.11 -8.23
C LEU A 131 -11.09 12.27 -8.93
N MET A 132 -11.47 11.62 -10.03
CA MET A 132 -10.54 10.84 -10.84
C MET A 132 -9.47 11.74 -11.47
N ASN A 133 -9.83 12.92 -11.94
CA ASN A 133 -8.88 13.91 -12.45
C ASN A 133 -7.96 14.43 -11.32
N ASP A 134 -8.49 14.67 -10.12
CA ASP A 134 -7.69 15.12 -8.98
C ASP A 134 -6.66 14.06 -8.57
N VAL A 135 -7.02 12.77 -8.63
CA VAL A 135 -6.12 11.65 -8.36
C VAL A 135 -5.02 11.55 -9.43
N GLU A 136 -5.41 11.66 -10.71
CA GLU A 136 -4.47 11.67 -11.84
C GLU A 136 -3.47 12.83 -11.71
N GLU A 137 -3.96 14.05 -11.51
CA GLU A 137 -3.12 15.24 -11.33
C GLU A 137 -2.13 15.07 -10.18
N TYR A 138 -2.61 14.53 -9.06
CA TYR A 138 -1.77 14.29 -7.88
C TYR A 138 -0.62 13.33 -8.17
N TRP A 139 -0.90 12.20 -8.83
CA TRP A 139 0.10 11.15 -9.05
C TRP A 139 0.99 11.40 -10.27
N GLU A 140 0.52 12.11 -11.27
CA GLU A 140 1.28 12.37 -12.49
C GLU A 140 2.11 13.65 -12.43
N ARG A 141 1.55 14.71 -11.87
CA ARG A 141 2.13 16.06 -11.90
C ARG A 141 2.26 16.72 -10.53
N GLY A 142 1.55 16.20 -9.56
CA GLY A 142 1.51 16.73 -8.20
C GLY A 142 2.53 16.10 -7.25
N PRO A 143 2.30 16.25 -5.94
CA PRO A 143 3.20 15.72 -4.90
C PRO A 143 3.42 14.20 -4.98
N GLY A 144 2.43 13.45 -5.49
CA GLY A 144 2.53 12.01 -5.70
C GLY A 144 3.51 11.60 -6.79
N ALA A 145 3.80 12.49 -7.77
CA ALA A 145 4.78 12.24 -8.81
C ALA A 145 6.23 12.27 -8.30
N VAL A 146 6.46 12.91 -7.17
CA VAL A 146 7.80 13.02 -6.59
C VAL A 146 8.22 11.67 -6.00
N VAL A 147 9.31 11.12 -6.51
CA VAL A 147 9.93 9.93 -5.93
C VAL A 147 10.54 10.31 -4.58
N PRO A 148 10.15 9.65 -3.48
CA PRO A 148 10.71 9.97 -2.18
C PRO A 148 12.21 9.68 -2.15
N ASN A 149 12.97 10.59 -1.58
CA ASN A 149 14.37 10.30 -1.25
C ASN A 149 14.39 9.44 0.02
N VAL A 150 14.48 8.12 -0.15
CA VAL A 150 14.48 7.16 0.96
C VAL A 150 15.91 6.71 1.22
N THR A 151 16.39 6.99 2.42
CA THR A 151 17.67 6.43 2.88
C THR A 151 17.46 5.02 3.41
N GLY A 152 18.03 4.02 2.73
CA GLY A 152 17.97 2.61 3.10
C GLY A 152 16.87 1.82 2.38
N PHE A 153 16.83 0.52 2.64
CA PHE A 153 15.98 -0.43 1.93
C PHE A 153 14.65 -0.63 2.65
N ASN A 154 13.58 -0.85 1.89
CA ASN A 154 12.34 -1.39 2.41
C ASN A 154 12.49 -2.87 2.73
N HIS A 155 11.67 -3.36 3.66
CA HIS A 155 11.53 -4.79 3.94
C HIS A 155 10.38 -5.40 3.13
N ALA A 156 9.41 -4.58 2.74
CA ALA A 156 8.36 -4.97 1.80
C ALA A 156 8.84 -4.67 0.36
N LEU A 157 9.28 -5.71 -0.33
CA LEU A 157 9.79 -5.66 -1.71
C LEU A 157 8.75 -6.25 -2.66
N ALA A 158 7.59 -5.60 -2.72
CA ALA A 158 6.49 -6.05 -3.53
C ALA A 158 6.00 -4.91 -4.42
N VAL A 159 5.66 -5.24 -5.66
CA VAL A 159 5.06 -4.32 -6.61
C VAL A 159 3.84 -4.98 -7.22
N PHE A 160 2.68 -4.36 -7.10
CA PHE A 160 1.46 -4.90 -7.71
C PHE A 160 1.58 -4.97 -9.23
N ALA A 161 0.92 -5.94 -9.83
CA ALA A 161 0.97 -6.26 -11.25
C ALA A 161 2.36 -6.64 -11.80
N TRP A 162 3.35 -6.83 -10.95
CA TRP A 162 4.65 -7.39 -11.34
C TRP A 162 4.69 -8.89 -11.15
N ASP A 163 5.31 -9.58 -12.10
CA ASP A 163 5.72 -10.96 -11.98
C ASP A 163 7.26 -11.08 -11.74
N LEU A 164 7.78 -12.30 -11.74
CA LEU A 164 9.21 -12.53 -11.58
C LEU A 164 10.05 -11.98 -12.73
N TYR A 165 9.49 -11.92 -13.92
CA TYR A 165 10.16 -11.34 -15.08
C TYR A 165 10.33 -9.83 -14.88
N ASP A 166 9.29 -9.15 -14.44
CA ASP A 166 9.31 -7.72 -14.14
C ASP A 166 10.32 -7.41 -13.04
N ALA A 167 10.26 -8.17 -11.94
CA ALA A 167 11.17 -7.99 -10.81
C ALA A 167 12.65 -8.19 -11.19
N ARG A 168 12.91 -9.02 -12.19
CA ARG A 168 14.28 -9.28 -12.67
C ARG A 168 14.77 -8.27 -13.68
N ASN A 169 13.89 -7.77 -14.55
CA ASN A 169 14.28 -7.03 -15.74
C ASN A 169 14.04 -5.51 -15.63
N ASN A 170 13.10 -5.09 -14.77
CA ASN A 170 12.87 -3.68 -14.56
C ASN A 170 13.98 -3.06 -13.71
N THR A 171 14.41 -1.89 -14.13
CA THR A 171 15.41 -1.08 -13.44
C THR A 171 14.78 0.24 -12.97
N PHE A 172 15.44 0.94 -12.07
CA PHE A 172 15.02 2.28 -11.68
C PHE A 172 14.87 3.20 -12.89
N ALA A 173 15.80 3.13 -13.85
CA ALA A 173 15.76 3.94 -15.07
C ALA A 173 14.54 3.61 -15.94
N SER A 174 14.24 2.32 -16.18
CA SER A 174 13.05 1.93 -16.93
C SER A 174 11.76 2.35 -16.26
N CYS A 175 11.64 2.12 -14.95
CA CYS A 175 10.46 2.54 -14.18
C CYS A 175 10.27 4.07 -14.21
N ARG A 176 11.37 4.83 -14.13
CA ARG A 176 11.32 6.28 -14.22
C ARG A 176 10.89 6.77 -15.60
N GLN A 177 11.34 6.11 -16.65
CA GLN A 177 10.93 6.41 -18.01
C GLN A 177 9.43 6.15 -18.22
N PHE A 178 8.94 4.98 -17.81
CA PHE A 178 7.51 4.64 -17.87
C PHE A 178 6.64 5.56 -17.02
N ALA A 179 7.10 5.95 -15.84
CA ALA A 179 6.38 6.88 -14.98
C ALA A 179 6.33 8.31 -15.52
N ALA A 180 7.27 8.70 -16.37
CA ALA A 180 7.39 10.06 -16.91
C ALA A 180 6.58 10.30 -18.18
N ASP A 181 5.93 9.28 -18.74
CA ASP A 181 5.13 9.41 -19.97
C ASP A 181 3.66 9.75 -19.65
N PRO A 182 3.31 11.05 -19.49
CA PRO A 182 1.93 11.46 -19.25
C PRO A 182 1.19 11.47 -20.58
N THR A 183 0.41 10.47 -20.84
CA THR A 183 -0.51 10.52 -21.96
C THR A 183 -1.80 11.27 -21.53
N ASN A 184 -2.33 12.09 -22.41
CA ASN A 184 -3.50 12.95 -22.17
C ASN A 184 -4.85 12.20 -22.07
N ASN A 185 -4.86 10.92 -21.78
CA ASN A 185 -6.06 10.11 -21.69
C ASN A 185 -6.38 9.76 -20.24
N LEU A 186 -7.52 10.18 -19.80
CA LEU A 186 -8.09 9.98 -18.45
C LEU A 186 -7.87 8.56 -17.92
N LEU A 187 -7.21 8.39 -16.79
CA LEU A 187 -7.03 7.18 -15.98
C LEU A 187 -6.24 6.00 -16.60
N ILE A 188 -6.36 5.72 -17.89
CA ILE A 188 -5.69 4.57 -18.48
C ILE A 188 -4.17 4.64 -18.28
N PRO A 189 -3.52 5.78 -18.54
CA PRO A 189 -2.08 5.90 -18.32
C PRO A 189 -1.67 5.84 -16.85
N LEU A 190 -2.50 6.39 -15.95
CA LEU A 190 -2.21 6.28 -14.52
C LEU A 190 -2.24 4.83 -14.06
N VAL A 191 -3.20 4.04 -14.53
CA VAL A 191 -3.29 2.60 -14.22
C VAL A 191 -2.11 1.84 -14.81
N ASP A 192 -1.77 2.09 -16.07
CA ASP A 192 -0.67 1.40 -16.78
C ASP A 192 0.69 1.74 -16.18
N ASN A 193 0.91 2.98 -15.76
CA ASN A 193 2.16 3.45 -15.18
C ASN A 193 2.28 3.27 -13.67
N ALA A 194 1.17 2.94 -13.01
CA ALA A 194 1.14 2.83 -11.55
C ALA A 194 2.10 1.77 -10.99
N PRO A 195 2.29 0.59 -11.59
CA PRO A 195 3.29 -0.36 -11.12
C PRO A 195 4.71 0.23 -11.13
N SER A 196 5.08 0.95 -12.19
CA SER A 196 6.39 1.62 -12.27
C SER A 196 6.54 2.74 -11.24
N ARG A 197 5.49 3.52 -11.00
CA ARG A 197 5.47 4.53 -9.93
C ARG A 197 5.58 3.91 -8.54
N ALA A 198 4.94 2.77 -8.34
CA ALA A 198 5.06 1.99 -7.12
C ALA A 198 6.48 1.45 -6.93
N ALA A 199 7.06 0.87 -7.97
CA ALA A 199 8.42 0.33 -7.94
C ALA A 199 9.46 1.39 -7.54
N LEU A 200 9.34 2.62 -8.02
CA LEU A 200 10.22 3.74 -7.63
C LEU A 200 10.16 4.09 -6.13
N ARG A 201 9.12 3.64 -5.42
CA ARG A 201 8.99 3.81 -3.96
C ARG A 201 9.44 2.58 -3.18
N VAL A 202 9.32 1.41 -3.79
CA VAL A 202 9.72 0.13 -3.20
C VAL A 202 11.23 -0.03 -3.22
N TYR A 203 11.86 0.26 -4.35
CA TYR A 203 13.30 0.08 -4.56
C TYR A 203 14.01 1.43 -4.51
N PRO A 204 14.86 1.67 -3.51
CA PRO A 204 15.71 2.86 -3.49
C PRO A 204 16.76 2.77 -4.61
N HIS A 205 17.15 3.90 -5.11
CA HIS A 205 18.19 4.08 -6.13
C HIS A 205 19.56 4.26 -5.52
#